data_a236e5bf584b86acf304258383f2fa58
#
_entry.id   a236e5bf584b86acf304258383f2fa58
#
_cell.length_a   1.000
_cell.length_b   1.000
_cell.length_c   1.000
_cell.angle_alpha   90.00
_cell.angle_beta   90.00
_cell.angle_gamma   90.00
#
_symmetry.space_group_name_H-M   'P 1'
#
loop_
_entity.id
_entity.type
_entity.pdbx_description
1 polymer ?
#
loop_
_entity_poly.entity_id
_entity_poly.type
_entity_poly.pdbx_seq_one_letter_code
_entity_poly.pdbx_strand_id
1 'polypeptide(L)'
;MENPFYKNYKTQFEIPPFSEIEEKHFMPAFIKGMEEHNNEIEKIIQNSEKPSFENVIIAMERSGELLDRVNAVFFNLSGSTTNEKLQEIEKQISPKLSQHYDSISLNPYIFKKVGLLWKDVDNLNLSQEEKKILEETYKRFIRSGALLEGSDKDRYSDINQEISKLSVQFSQNLLAETNNFEIILGRDDLKGLPEDIINLAKEEADNKYKKTSDTVSYTHLTLPTKRIV
;
A
#
# COMPACT_ATOMS: atom_id res chain seq x y z
N MET A 1 7.61 1.12 25.62
CA MET A 1 6.47 1.99 25.28
C MET A 1 5.46 1.16 24.50
N GLU A 2 4.19 1.44 24.66
CA GLU A 2 3.13 0.77 23.90
C GLU A 2 3.20 1.24 22.43
N ASN A 3 2.89 0.36 21.48
CA ASN A 3 2.93 0.69 20.05
C ASN A 3 1.90 1.77 19.71
N PRO A 4 2.29 2.88 19.07
CA PRO A 4 1.40 4.02 18.77
C PRO A 4 0.18 3.65 17.93
N PHE A 5 0.26 2.60 17.11
CA PHE A 5 -0.84 2.14 16.26
C PHE A 5 -1.99 1.50 17.02
N TYR A 6 -1.80 1.07 18.26
CA TYR A 6 -2.82 0.34 19.02
C TYR A 6 -3.87 1.24 19.68
N LYS A 7 -3.74 2.54 19.54
CA LYS A 7 -4.67 3.54 20.08
C LYS A 7 -5.14 4.47 18.99
N ASN A 8 -6.35 4.97 19.16
CA ASN A 8 -6.84 6.07 18.33
C ASN A 8 -5.97 7.31 18.58
N TYR A 9 -5.62 8.01 17.52
CA TYR A 9 -4.80 9.19 17.60
C TYR A 9 -5.56 10.33 18.28
N LYS A 10 -4.89 10.97 19.25
CA LYS A 10 -5.44 12.15 19.97
C LYS A 10 -4.89 13.48 19.44
N THR A 11 -4.22 13.45 18.32
CA THR A 11 -3.67 14.57 17.61
C THR A 11 -4.79 15.38 16.95
N GLN A 12 -4.51 16.64 16.60
CA GLN A 12 -5.45 17.44 15.83
C GLN A 12 -5.75 16.76 14.48
N PHE A 13 -7.04 16.66 14.13
CA PHE A 13 -7.53 15.96 12.92
C PHE A 13 -7.16 14.46 12.85
N GLU A 14 -6.87 13.84 13.99
CA GLU A 14 -6.46 12.42 14.07
C GLU A 14 -5.26 12.06 13.18
N ILE A 15 -4.37 13.03 12.93
CA ILE A 15 -3.14 12.83 12.17
C ILE A 15 -2.25 11.83 12.92
N PRO A 16 -1.64 10.85 12.22
CA PRO A 16 -0.71 9.93 12.85
C PRO A 16 0.42 10.66 13.61
N PRO A 17 0.76 10.25 14.83
CA PRO A 17 1.82 10.87 15.61
C PRO A 17 3.20 10.48 15.06
N PHE A 18 3.58 11.00 13.90
CA PHE A 18 4.81 10.63 13.17
C PHE A 18 6.08 10.75 14.02
N SER A 19 6.12 11.67 15.00
CA SER A 19 7.25 11.82 15.93
C SER A 19 7.39 10.67 16.93
N GLU A 20 6.35 9.86 17.12
CA GLU A 20 6.32 8.71 18.03
C GLU A 20 6.41 7.38 17.31
N ILE A 21 6.21 7.38 15.97
CA ILE A 21 6.24 6.19 15.14
C ILE A 21 7.68 5.91 14.70
N GLU A 22 8.16 4.73 15.01
CA GLU A 22 9.47 4.23 14.63
C GLU A 22 9.32 2.95 13.80
N GLU A 23 10.33 2.57 13.01
CA GLU A 23 10.31 1.38 12.15
C GLU A 23 9.97 0.10 12.89
N LYS A 24 10.44 -0.03 14.14
CA LYS A 24 10.15 -1.20 15.01
C LYS A 24 8.67 -1.42 15.31
N HIS A 25 7.84 -0.39 15.15
CA HIS A 25 6.41 -0.45 15.45
C HIS A 25 5.59 -1.11 14.33
N PHE A 26 6.08 -1.10 13.08
CA PHE A 26 5.31 -1.55 11.91
C PHE A 26 5.04 -3.05 11.91
N MET A 27 6.09 -3.89 11.98
CA MET A 27 5.87 -5.34 11.90
C MET A 27 4.92 -5.89 12.97
N PRO A 28 5.07 -5.54 14.26
CA PRO A 28 4.10 -5.98 15.27
C PRO A 28 2.68 -5.45 15.02
N ALA A 29 2.54 -4.22 14.51
CA ALA A 29 1.25 -3.63 14.23
C ALA A 29 0.57 -4.28 13.01
N PHE A 30 1.32 -4.60 11.96
CA PHE A 30 0.82 -5.39 10.83
C PHE A 30 0.32 -6.76 11.24
N ILE A 31 1.12 -7.50 12.01
CA ILE A 31 0.76 -8.85 12.48
C ILE A 31 -0.55 -8.79 13.29
N LYS A 32 -0.61 -7.86 14.25
CA LYS A 32 -1.79 -7.68 15.09
C LYS A 32 -2.99 -7.21 14.26
N GLY A 33 -2.79 -6.28 13.31
CA GLY A 33 -3.85 -5.79 12.44
C GLY A 33 -4.46 -6.89 11.56
N MET A 34 -3.63 -7.77 11.00
CA MET A 34 -4.10 -8.94 10.25
C MET A 34 -4.85 -9.94 11.15
N GLU A 35 -4.38 -10.16 12.37
CA GLU A 35 -5.05 -11.03 13.33
C GLU A 35 -6.44 -10.47 13.74
N GLU A 36 -6.52 -9.19 14.08
CA GLU A 36 -7.79 -8.53 14.41
C GLU A 36 -8.76 -8.58 13.23
N HIS A 37 -8.29 -8.25 12.02
CA HIS A 37 -9.11 -8.32 10.81
C HIS A 37 -9.64 -9.74 10.56
N ASN A 38 -8.79 -10.77 10.68
CA ASN A 38 -9.25 -12.17 10.56
C ASN A 38 -10.33 -12.52 11.57
N ASN A 39 -10.19 -12.07 12.82
CA ASN A 39 -11.19 -12.31 13.87
C ASN A 39 -12.51 -11.59 13.58
N GLU A 40 -12.47 -10.41 12.97
CA GLU A 40 -13.67 -9.66 12.57
C GLU A 40 -14.37 -10.33 11.39
N ILE A 41 -13.62 -10.76 10.37
CA ILE A 41 -14.16 -11.56 9.25
C ILE A 41 -14.78 -12.85 9.75
N GLU A 42 -14.14 -13.54 10.69
CA GLU A 42 -14.70 -14.78 11.27
C GLU A 42 -16.02 -14.53 12.00
N LYS A 43 -16.17 -13.41 12.71
CA LYS A 43 -17.46 -13.02 13.32
C LYS A 43 -18.56 -12.82 12.26
N ILE A 44 -18.23 -12.23 11.12
CA ILE A 44 -19.19 -12.08 10.01
C ILE A 44 -19.59 -13.45 9.44
N ILE A 45 -18.62 -14.37 9.31
CA ILE A 45 -18.87 -15.74 8.84
C ILE A 45 -19.79 -16.48 9.80
N GLN A 46 -19.50 -16.43 11.10
CA GLN A 46 -20.22 -17.17 12.14
C GLN A 46 -21.58 -16.56 12.51
N ASN A 47 -21.87 -15.33 12.06
CA ASN A 47 -23.17 -14.73 12.30
C ASN A 47 -24.28 -15.57 11.66
N SER A 48 -25.15 -16.16 12.51
CA SER A 48 -26.26 -17.03 12.12
C SER A 48 -27.51 -16.29 11.62
N GLU A 49 -27.55 -14.97 11.75
CA GLU A 49 -28.64 -14.15 11.23
C GLU A 49 -28.73 -14.23 9.71
N LYS A 50 -29.92 -13.96 9.17
CA LYS A 50 -30.08 -13.82 7.71
C LYS A 50 -29.11 -12.74 7.22
N PRO A 51 -28.32 -13.01 6.15
CA PRO A 51 -27.45 -12.00 5.58
C PRO A 51 -28.23 -10.72 5.21
N SER A 52 -27.69 -9.58 5.62
CA SER A 52 -28.19 -8.24 5.32
C SER A 52 -27.05 -7.34 4.86
N PHE A 53 -27.38 -6.23 4.22
CA PHE A 53 -26.37 -5.26 3.81
C PHE A 53 -25.53 -4.79 5.02
N GLU A 54 -26.18 -4.54 6.17
CA GLU A 54 -25.51 -4.10 7.39
C GLU A 54 -24.60 -5.18 8.00
N ASN A 55 -25.09 -6.42 8.17
CA ASN A 55 -24.30 -7.44 8.86
C ASN A 55 -23.28 -8.19 7.99
N VAL A 56 -23.23 -7.90 6.67
CA VAL A 56 -22.22 -8.44 5.76
C VAL A 56 -21.40 -7.31 5.13
N ILE A 57 -22.02 -6.40 4.36
CA ILE A 57 -21.27 -5.42 3.58
C ILE A 57 -20.69 -4.33 4.48
N ILE A 58 -21.52 -3.68 5.29
CA ILE A 58 -21.04 -2.65 6.23
C ILE A 58 -20.10 -3.25 7.28
N ALA A 59 -20.38 -4.47 7.75
CA ALA A 59 -19.50 -5.15 8.70
C ALA A 59 -18.10 -5.42 8.07
N MET A 60 -18.03 -5.82 6.80
CA MET A 60 -16.75 -5.97 6.08
C MET A 60 -16.04 -4.63 5.86
N GLU A 61 -16.74 -3.57 5.49
CA GLU A 61 -16.15 -2.24 5.29
C GLU A 61 -15.59 -1.63 6.59
N ARG A 62 -16.16 -2.00 7.75
CA ARG A 62 -15.67 -1.57 9.07
C ARG A 62 -14.59 -2.48 9.64
N SER A 63 -14.34 -3.63 9.03
CA SER A 63 -13.31 -4.55 9.50
C SER A 63 -11.91 -4.14 9.06
N GLY A 64 -10.90 -4.49 9.87
CA GLY A 64 -9.49 -4.23 9.53
C GLY A 64 -8.99 -2.82 9.85
N GLU A 65 -9.68 -2.04 10.67
CA GLU A 65 -9.34 -0.62 10.97
C GLU A 65 -7.87 -0.46 11.42
N LEU A 66 -7.36 -1.35 12.28
CA LEU A 66 -5.97 -1.29 12.70
C LEU A 66 -5.02 -1.55 11.54
N LEU A 67 -5.33 -2.55 10.71
CA LEU A 67 -4.51 -2.90 9.54
C LEU A 67 -4.47 -1.75 8.53
N ASP A 68 -5.61 -1.13 8.25
CA ASP A 68 -5.71 0.01 7.33
C ASP A 68 -4.94 1.22 7.84
N ARG A 69 -5.00 1.49 9.14
CA ARG A 69 -4.23 2.55 9.80
C ARG A 69 -2.72 2.35 9.64
N VAL A 70 -2.25 1.12 9.85
CA VAL A 70 -0.83 0.77 9.68
C VAL A 70 -0.43 0.85 8.22
N ASN A 71 -1.25 0.30 7.30
CA ASN A 71 -1.03 0.36 5.85
C ASN A 71 -0.87 1.81 5.36
N ALA A 72 -1.81 2.68 5.72
CA ALA A 72 -1.82 4.07 5.28
C ALA A 72 -0.52 4.80 5.69
N VAL A 73 -0.07 4.62 6.92
CA VAL A 73 1.16 5.27 7.40
C VAL A 73 2.41 4.62 6.78
N PHE A 74 2.49 3.30 6.79
CA PHE A 74 3.66 2.58 6.31
C PHE A 74 3.95 2.86 4.83
N PHE A 75 2.96 2.65 3.97
CA PHE A 75 3.16 2.81 2.53
C PHE A 75 3.31 4.28 2.11
N ASN A 76 2.76 5.22 2.89
CA ASN A 76 3.07 6.64 2.69
C ASN A 76 4.54 6.93 2.97
N LEU A 77 5.10 6.46 4.09
CA LEU A 77 6.50 6.66 4.45
C LEU A 77 7.44 5.89 3.50
N SER A 78 7.12 4.64 3.17
CA SER A 78 7.90 3.84 2.22
C SER A 78 7.96 4.49 0.83
N GLY A 79 6.88 5.11 0.38
CA GLY A 79 6.80 5.78 -0.93
C GLY A 79 7.39 7.20 -0.98
N SER A 80 7.54 7.88 0.16
CA SER A 80 7.98 9.29 0.20
C SER A 80 9.36 9.51 0.82
N THR A 81 9.66 8.83 1.93
CA THR A 81 10.88 9.03 2.73
C THR A 81 11.48 7.69 3.16
N THR A 82 11.62 6.77 2.22
CA THR A 82 12.07 5.40 2.49
C THR A 82 13.51 5.35 3.03
N ASN A 83 13.81 4.30 3.75
CA ASN A 83 15.15 3.92 4.18
C ASN A 83 15.31 2.38 4.11
N GLU A 84 16.53 1.89 4.34
CA GLU A 84 16.84 0.45 4.25
C GLU A 84 15.95 -0.41 5.15
N LYS A 85 15.59 0.07 6.35
CA LYS A 85 14.73 -0.66 7.30
C LYS A 85 13.28 -0.74 6.79
N LEU A 86 12.74 0.37 6.27
CA LEU A 86 11.40 0.37 5.68
C LEU A 86 11.35 -0.55 4.45
N GLN A 87 12.39 -0.52 3.60
CA GLN A 87 12.47 -1.41 2.44
C GLN A 87 12.51 -2.89 2.83
N GLU A 88 13.24 -3.23 3.91
CA GLU A 88 13.29 -4.59 4.42
C GLU A 88 11.93 -5.03 5.01
N ILE A 89 11.24 -4.14 5.75
CA ILE A 89 9.90 -4.40 6.24
C ILE A 89 8.93 -4.61 5.06
N GLU A 90 9.02 -3.78 4.02
CA GLU A 90 8.17 -3.88 2.83
C GLU A 90 8.33 -5.23 2.11
N LYS A 91 9.56 -5.70 1.94
CA LYS A 91 9.84 -7.04 1.38
C LYS A 91 9.18 -8.16 2.17
N GLN A 92 9.17 -8.04 3.50
CA GLN A 92 8.62 -9.06 4.38
C GLN A 92 7.11 -9.00 4.48
N ILE A 93 6.53 -7.79 4.48
CA ILE A 93 5.11 -7.63 4.77
C ILE A 93 4.23 -7.73 3.52
N SER A 94 4.69 -7.26 2.35
CA SER A 94 3.87 -7.23 1.15
C SER A 94 3.35 -8.61 0.72
N PRO A 95 4.14 -9.69 0.70
CA PRO A 95 3.61 -11.03 0.41
C PRO A 95 2.62 -11.52 1.48
N LYS A 96 2.82 -11.17 2.76
CA LYS A 96 1.92 -11.56 3.85
C LYS A 96 0.57 -10.82 3.75
N LEU A 97 0.59 -9.55 3.37
CA LEU A 97 -0.63 -8.78 3.09
C LEU A 97 -1.38 -9.36 1.90
N SER A 98 -0.66 -9.71 0.82
CA SER A 98 -1.27 -10.39 -0.33
C SER A 98 -1.97 -11.68 0.10
N GLN A 99 -1.28 -12.55 0.84
CA GLN A 99 -1.87 -13.78 1.37
C GLN A 99 -3.06 -13.52 2.29
N HIS A 100 -2.97 -12.51 3.14
CA HIS A 100 -4.06 -12.13 4.05
C HIS A 100 -5.32 -11.72 3.28
N TYR A 101 -5.21 -10.81 2.31
CA TYR A 101 -6.35 -10.37 1.50
C TYR A 101 -6.88 -11.48 0.60
N ASP A 102 -6.02 -12.35 0.07
CA ASP A 102 -6.45 -13.55 -0.67
C ASP A 102 -7.25 -14.49 0.23
N SER A 103 -6.84 -14.68 1.48
CA SER A 103 -7.58 -15.55 2.43
C SER A 103 -9.01 -15.08 2.67
N ILE A 104 -9.28 -13.78 2.57
CA ILE A 104 -10.62 -13.19 2.69
C ILE A 104 -11.37 -13.28 1.37
N SER A 105 -10.75 -12.85 0.27
CA SER A 105 -11.40 -12.78 -1.06
C SER A 105 -11.69 -14.16 -1.66
N LEU A 106 -10.90 -15.17 -1.30
CA LEU A 106 -11.13 -16.57 -1.70
C LEU A 106 -11.99 -17.35 -0.71
N ASN A 107 -12.46 -16.72 0.39
CA ASN A 107 -13.24 -17.38 1.41
C ASN A 107 -14.66 -17.71 0.92
N PRO A 108 -15.04 -19.00 0.82
CA PRO A 108 -16.32 -19.39 0.25
C PRO A 108 -17.51 -18.99 1.14
N TYR A 109 -17.31 -18.85 2.45
CA TYR A 109 -18.40 -18.53 3.38
C TYR A 109 -18.79 -17.05 3.28
N ILE A 110 -17.81 -16.14 3.21
CA ILE A 110 -18.06 -14.71 2.95
C ILE A 110 -18.68 -14.55 1.56
N PHE A 111 -18.06 -15.15 0.53
CA PHE A 111 -18.58 -15.05 -0.82
C PHE A 111 -20.03 -15.55 -0.94
N LYS A 112 -20.37 -16.64 -0.23
CA LYS A 112 -21.75 -17.13 -0.17
C LYS A 112 -22.72 -16.09 0.40
N LYS A 113 -22.35 -15.39 1.48
CA LYS A 113 -23.20 -14.35 2.08
C LYS A 113 -23.38 -13.16 1.14
N VAL A 114 -22.30 -12.68 0.51
CA VAL A 114 -22.36 -11.61 -0.51
C VAL A 114 -23.18 -12.04 -1.73
N GLY A 115 -23.02 -13.27 -2.19
CA GLY A 115 -23.79 -13.83 -3.31
C GLY A 115 -25.29 -13.94 -3.04
N LEU A 116 -25.67 -14.27 -1.79
CA LEU A 116 -27.09 -14.29 -1.40
C LEU A 116 -27.70 -12.89 -1.44
N LEU A 117 -26.97 -11.87 -0.99
CA LEU A 117 -27.42 -10.47 -1.06
C LEU A 117 -27.52 -9.99 -2.50
N TRP A 118 -26.51 -10.31 -3.32
CA TRP A 118 -26.53 -9.94 -4.74
C TRP A 118 -27.69 -10.57 -5.51
N LYS A 119 -27.98 -11.83 -5.24
CA LYS A 119 -29.12 -12.53 -5.88
C LYS A 119 -30.48 -11.91 -5.52
N ASP A 120 -30.61 -11.32 -4.34
CA ASP A 120 -31.86 -10.74 -3.83
C ASP A 120 -31.87 -9.20 -3.90
N VAL A 121 -30.91 -8.59 -4.60
CA VAL A 121 -30.66 -7.14 -4.59
C VAL A 121 -31.87 -6.28 -4.91
N ASP A 122 -32.74 -6.74 -5.80
CA ASP A 122 -33.94 -5.99 -6.20
C ASP A 122 -35.04 -5.98 -5.12
N ASN A 123 -35.01 -6.98 -4.21
CA ASN A 123 -35.95 -7.07 -3.10
C ASN A 123 -35.41 -6.42 -1.82
N LEU A 124 -34.13 -6.07 -1.78
CA LEU A 124 -33.53 -5.33 -0.68
C LEU A 124 -33.88 -3.84 -0.82
N ASN A 125 -34.37 -3.25 0.26
CA ASN A 125 -34.65 -1.80 0.27
C ASN A 125 -33.37 -0.98 0.40
N LEU A 126 -32.50 -1.05 -0.64
CA LEU A 126 -31.21 -0.37 -0.72
C LEU A 126 -31.31 0.89 -1.58
N SER A 127 -30.58 1.92 -1.20
CA SER A 127 -30.32 3.09 -2.04
C SER A 127 -29.54 2.69 -3.30
N GLN A 128 -29.45 3.59 -4.28
CA GLN A 128 -28.66 3.35 -5.50
C GLN A 128 -27.17 3.18 -5.17
N GLU A 129 -26.66 3.92 -4.21
CA GLU A 129 -25.27 3.83 -3.75
C GLU A 129 -24.98 2.49 -3.07
N GLU A 130 -25.86 2.05 -2.17
CA GLU A 130 -25.73 0.74 -1.52
C GLU A 130 -25.82 -0.42 -2.51
N LYS A 131 -26.72 -0.35 -3.50
CA LYS A 131 -26.78 -1.33 -4.59
C LYS A 131 -25.47 -1.36 -5.37
N LYS A 132 -24.88 -0.18 -5.64
CA LYS A 132 -23.61 -0.09 -6.35
C LYS A 132 -22.46 -0.67 -5.53
N ILE A 133 -22.39 -0.40 -4.23
CA ILE A 133 -21.40 -0.99 -3.33
C ILE A 133 -21.52 -2.51 -3.33
N LEU A 134 -22.73 -3.05 -3.19
CA LEU A 134 -22.97 -4.51 -3.24
C LEU A 134 -22.53 -5.11 -4.58
N GLU A 135 -22.88 -4.47 -5.71
CA GLU A 135 -22.46 -4.89 -7.05
C GLU A 135 -20.94 -4.98 -7.18
N GLU A 136 -20.24 -3.89 -6.80
CA GLU A 136 -18.77 -3.84 -6.91
C GLU A 136 -18.11 -4.82 -5.95
N THR A 137 -18.66 -5.00 -4.74
CA THR A 137 -18.18 -6.00 -3.79
C THR A 137 -18.31 -7.40 -4.37
N TYR A 138 -19.48 -7.77 -4.93
CA TYR A 138 -19.69 -9.06 -5.56
C TYR A 138 -18.75 -9.28 -6.76
N LYS A 139 -18.59 -8.28 -7.63
CA LYS A 139 -17.66 -8.33 -8.77
C LYS A 139 -16.20 -8.44 -8.32
N ARG A 140 -15.82 -7.75 -7.23
CA ARG A 140 -14.47 -7.83 -6.66
C ARG A 140 -14.15 -9.25 -6.22
N PHE A 141 -15.05 -9.93 -5.51
CA PHE A 141 -14.88 -11.33 -5.14
C PHE A 141 -14.68 -12.24 -6.36
N ILE A 142 -15.50 -12.09 -7.40
CA ILE A 142 -15.36 -12.89 -8.63
C ILE A 142 -14.01 -12.65 -9.30
N ARG A 143 -13.60 -11.40 -9.47
CA ARG A 143 -12.32 -11.03 -10.09
C ARG A 143 -11.12 -11.53 -9.27
N SER A 144 -11.27 -11.58 -7.95
CA SER A 144 -10.27 -12.13 -7.04
C SER A 144 -10.30 -13.66 -6.91
N GLY A 145 -11.00 -14.35 -7.81
CA GLY A 145 -10.93 -15.82 -7.89
C GLY A 145 -11.87 -16.55 -6.93
N ALA A 146 -12.92 -15.92 -6.37
CA ALA A 146 -13.85 -16.59 -5.45
C ALA A 146 -14.57 -17.82 -6.05
N LEU A 147 -14.66 -17.89 -7.39
CA LEU A 147 -15.22 -19.02 -8.11
C LEU A 147 -14.20 -20.13 -8.44
N LEU A 148 -12.92 -19.93 -8.14
CA LEU A 148 -11.91 -20.96 -8.32
C LEU A 148 -12.13 -22.08 -7.28
N GLU A 149 -11.76 -23.31 -7.65
CA GLU A 149 -11.91 -24.48 -6.82
C GLU A 149 -10.58 -25.25 -6.68
N GLY A 150 -10.44 -25.98 -5.59
CA GLY A 150 -9.31 -26.89 -5.36
C GLY A 150 -7.96 -26.20 -5.52
N SER A 151 -7.05 -26.85 -6.26
CA SER A 151 -5.68 -26.39 -6.48
C SER A 151 -5.55 -25.06 -7.23
N ASP A 152 -6.60 -24.63 -7.94
CA ASP A 152 -6.56 -23.35 -8.67
C ASP A 152 -6.59 -22.16 -7.72
N LYS A 153 -7.26 -22.28 -6.56
CA LYS A 153 -7.20 -21.26 -5.50
C LYS A 153 -5.81 -21.12 -4.92
N ASP A 154 -5.19 -22.25 -4.61
CA ASP A 154 -3.84 -22.25 -4.03
C ASP A 154 -2.85 -21.63 -5.02
N ARG A 155 -2.92 -22.05 -6.29
CA ARG A 155 -2.07 -21.49 -7.34
C ARG A 155 -2.32 -19.99 -7.57
N TYR A 156 -3.56 -19.52 -7.50
CA TYR A 156 -3.88 -18.10 -7.60
C TYR A 156 -3.23 -17.29 -6.48
N SER A 157 -3.34 -17.76 -5.23
CA SER A 157 -2.71 -17.10 -4.07
C SER A 157 -1.18 -17.12 -4.18
N ASP A 158 -0.57 -18.23 -4.62
CA ASP A 158 0.88 -18.31 -4.83
C ASP A 158 1.36 -17.30 -5.88
N ILE A 159 0.62 -17.18 -6.99
CA ILE A 159 0.91 -16.20 -8.04
C ILE A 159 0.81 -14.76 -7.50
N ASN A 160 -0.23 -14.44 -6.73
CA ASN A 160 -0.39 -13.10 -6.14
C ASN A 160 0.75 -12.76 -5.18
N GLN A 161 1.17 -13.70 -4.35
CA GLN A 161 2.30 -13.50 -3.46
C GLN A 161 3.61 -13.27 -4.22
N GLU A 162 3.85 -14.02 -5.32
CA GLU A 162 5.05 -13.85 -6.15
C GLU A 162 4.99 -12.51 -6.91
N ILE A 163 3.84 -12.11 -7.44
CA ILE A 163 3.64 -10.78 -8.06
C ILE A 163 3.95 -9.69 -7.04
N SER A 164 3.42 -9.79 -5.81
CA SER A 164 3.66 -8.82 -4.74
C SER A 164 5.16 -8.69 -4.45
N LYS A 165 5.85 -9.80 -4.28
CA LYS A 165 7.30 -9.85 -4.04
C LYS A 165 8.11 -9.24 -5.19
N LEU A 166 7.80 -9.63 -6.43
CA LEU A 166 8.49 -9.12 -7.61
C LEU A 166 8.23 -7.62 -7.83
N SER A 167 7.04 -7.14 -7.54
CA SER A 167 6.69 -5.71 -7.63
C SER A 167 7.50 -4.87 -6.65
N VAL A 168 7.64 -5.32 -5.40
CA VAL A 168 8.49 -4.65 -4.41
C VAL A 168 9.94 -4.64 -4.86
N GLN A 169 10.45 -5.78 -5.31
CA GLN A 169 11.83 -5.89 -5.81
C GLN A 169 12.08 -4.96 -7.01
N PHE A 170 11.15 -4.94 -7.96
CA PHE A 170 11.24 -4.04 -9.12
C PHE A 170 11.30 -2.57 -8.71
N SER A 171 10.40 -2.14 -7.82
CA SER A 171 10.34 -0.75 -7.33
C SER A 171 11.63 -0.34 -6.60
N GLN A 172 12.17 -1.25 -5.77
CA GLN A 172 13.41 -0.97 -5.04
C GLN A 172 14.63 -0.97 -5.97
N ASN A 173 14.69 -1.86 -6.97
CA ASN A 173 15.74 -1.84 -7.98
C ASN A 173 15.68 -0.54 -8.81
N LEU A 174 14.48 -0.12 -9.24
CA LEU A 174 14.29 1.13 -9.97
C LEU A 174 14.77 2.33 -9.15
N LEU A 175 14.41 2.38 -7.86
CA LEU A 175 14.86 3.45 -6.95
C LEU A 175 16.39 3.44 -6.82
N ALA A 176 17.01 2.26 -6.64
CA ALA A 176 18.45 2.13 -6.53
C ALA A 176 19.17 2.58 -7.81
N GLU A 177 18.70 2.15 -8.98
CA GLU A 177 19.24 2.59 -10.27
C GLU A 177 19.08 4.08 -10.47
N THR A 178 17.92 4.64 -10.13
CA THR A 178 17.68 6.08 -10.21
C THR A 178 18.64 6.86 -9.30
N ASN A 179 18.86 6.40 -8.07
CA ASN A 179 19.78 7.04 -7.12
C ASN A 179 21.25 6.89 -7.52
N ASN A 180 21.60 5.82 -8.22
CA ASN A 180 22.96 5.55 -8.70
C ASN A 180 23.26 6.20 -10.05
N PHE A 181 22.22 6.63 -10.77
CA PHE A 181 22.40 7.27 -12.06
C PHE A 181 23.09 8.63 -11.90
N GLU A 182 24.16 8.82 -12.62
CA GLU A 182 24.98 10.00 -12.59
C GLU A 182 25.49 10.38 -13.99
N ILE A 183 25.40 11.65 -14.31
CA ILE A 183 26.05 12.24 -15.50
C ILE A 183 27.05 13.29 -15.02
N ILE A 184 28.31 13.06 -15.34
CA ILE A 184 29.38 14.04 -15.09
C ILE A 184 29.52 14.91 -16.36
N LEU A 185 29.28 16.19 -16.21
CA LEU A 185 29.35 17.15 -17.31
C LEU A 185 30.58 18.06 -17.17
N GLY A 186 31.27 18.28 -18.28
CA GLY A 186 32.32 19.30 -18.36
C GLY A 186 31.75 20.70 -18.66
N ARG A 187 32.61 21.71 -18.57
CA ARG A 187 32.23 23.12 -18.79
C ARG A 187 31.59 23.38 -20.16
N ASP A 188 32.03 22.63 -21.19
CA ASP A 188 31.51 22.80 -22.54
C ASP A 188 30.10 22.19 -22.71
N ASP A 189 29.74 21.20 -21.90
CA ASP A 189 28.43 20.53 -21.92
C ASP A 189 27.34 21.41 -21.26
N LEU A 190 27.74 22.47 -20.54
CA LEU A 190 26.83 23.34 -19.80
C LEU A 190 26.29 24.50 -20.68
N LYS A 191 26.73 24.62 -21.92
CA LYS A 191 26.30 25.71 -22.82
C LYS A 191 24.81 25.68 -23.08
N GLY A 192 24.11 26.75 -22.73
CA GLY A 192 22.67 26.90 -22.91
C GLY A 192 21.84 26.54 -21.71
N LEU A 193 22.45 26.05 -20.62
CA LEU A 193 21.75 25.84 -19.35
C LEU A 193 21.63 27.18 -18.58
N PRO A 194 20.51 27.41 -17.89
CA PRO A 194 20.35 28.53 -16.96
C PRO A 194 21.38 28.48 -15.81
N GLU A 195 21.78 29.65 -15.33
CA GLU A 195 22.82 29.77 -14.30
C GLU A 195 22.42 29.11 -12.96
N ASP A 196 21.15 29.17 -12.59
CA ASP A 196 20.61 28.52 -11.41
C ASP A 196 20.74 26.98 -11.47
N ILE A 197 20.52 26.38 -12.64
CA ILE A 197 20.72 24.95 -12.87
C ILE A 197 22.20 24.58 -12.78
N ILE A 198 23.08 25.38 -13.34
CA ILE A 198 24.54 25.18 -13.26
C ILE A 198 25.03 25.27 -11.81
N ASN A 199 24.51 26.22 -11.03
CA ASN A 199 24.86 26.36 -9.62
C ASN A 199 24.39 25.20 -8.77
N LEU A 200 23.15 24.70 -8.96
CA LEU A 200 22.63 23.51 -8.30
C LEU A 200 23.48 22.27 -8.60
N ALA A 201 23.84 22.09 -9.87
CA ALA A 201 24.67 20.95 -10.27
C ALA A 201 26.08 21.01 -9.67
N LYS A 202 26.63 22.22 -9.56
CA LYS A 202 27.92 22.44 -8.91
C LYS A 202 27.87 22.15 -7.41
N GLU A 203 26.82 22.62 -6.74
CA GLU A 203 26.61 22.34 -5.31
C GLU A 203 26.51 20.84 -5.04
N GLU A 204 25.78 20.11 -5.89
CA GLU A 204 25.66 18.65 -5.79
C GLU A 204 27.02 17.95 -6.01
N ALA A 205 27.79 18.38 -7.01
CA ALA A 205 29.12 17.85 -7.26
C ALA A 205 30.07 18.14 -6.09
N ASP A 206 30.04 19.35 -5.52
CA ASP A 206 30.89 19.73 -4.37
C ASP A 206 30.53 18.91 -3.11
N ASN A 207 29.24 18.63 -2.89
CA ASN A 207 28.77 17.80 -1.78
C ASN A 207 29.24 16.35 -1.93
N LYS A 208 29.15 15.78 -3.13
CA LYS A 208 29.47 14.37 -3.40
C LYS A 208 30.97 14.10 -3.49
N TYR A 209 31.75 14.98 -4.11
CA TYR A 209 33.17 14.75 -4.46
C TYR A 209 34.17 15.59 -3.66
N LYS A 210 33.75 16.35 -2.66
CA LYS A 210 34.62 17.18 -1.81
C LYS A 210 35.60 18.07 -2.62
N LYS A 211 35.04 18.94 -3.47
CA LYS A 211 35.75 19.92 -4.31
C LYS A 211 36.66 19.33 -5.39
N THR A 212 36.13 19.15 -6.56
CA THR A 212 36.92 19.09 -7.81
C THR A 212 36.55 20.31 -8.65
N SER A 213 37.55 21.11 -9.02
CA SER A 213 37.43 22.51 -9.40
C SER A 213 36.76 22.82 -10.73
N ASP A 214 36.45 21.87 -11.63
CA ASP A 214 35.93 22.13 -12.96
C ASP A 214 34.87 21.13 -13.50
N THR A 215 34.35 20.27 -12.66
CA THR A 215 33.38 19.25 -13.07
C THR A 215 32.06 19.45 -12.29
N VAL A 216 30.94 19.39 -13.00
CA VAL A 216 29.59 19.41 -12.41
C VAL A 216 28.98 18.05 -12.58
N SER A 217 28.38 17.53 -11.49
CA SER A 217 27.69 16.26 -11.49
C SER A 217 26.18 16.48 -11.46
N TYR A 218 25.43 15.73 -12.27
CA TYR A 218 23.98 15.69 -12.22
C TYR A 218 23.55 14.32 -11.77
N THR A 219 23.06 14.23 -10.53
CA THR A 219 22.24 13.12 -10.07
C THR A 219 20.80 13.60 -10.08
N HIS A 220 19.94 12.99 -10.85
CA HIS A 220 18.55 13.40 -11.05
C HIS A 220 18.33 14.69 -11.85
N LEU A 221 18.39 14.60 -13.17
CA LEU A 221 17.58 15.46 -14.01
C LEU A 221 16.10 15.06 -13.93
N THR A 222 15.48 15.23 -12.80
CA THR A 222 14.07 15.56 -12.81
C THR A 222 14.03 17.03 -13.22
N LEU A 223 13.86 17.29 -14.52
CA LEU A 223 13.35 18.58 -14.95
C LEU A 223 12.21 18.92 -14.00
N PRO A 224 12.24 20.10 -13.32
CA PRO A 224 11.09 20.52 -12.54
C PRO A 224 9.92 20.53 -13.50
N THR A 225 9.11 19.49 -13.46
CA THR A 225 7.80 19.51 -14.08
C THR A 225 7.03 20.55 -13.29
N LYS A 226 7.14 21.82 -13.71
CA LYS A 226 6.20 22.84 -13.31
C LYS A 226 4.84 22.25 -13.65
N ARG A 227 4.11 21.80 -12.63
CA ARG A 227 2.67 21.67 -12.73
C ARG A 227 2.19 23.08 -13.09
N ILE A 228 1.90 23.28 -14.37
CA ILE A 228 1.05 24.37 -14.81
C ILE A 228 -0.35 23.93 -14.38
N VAL A 229 -0.84 24.49 -13.27
CA VAL A 229 -2.25 24.47 -12.90
C VAL A 229 -2.88 25.63 -13.65
#